data_f2be809776912513edce238df526174e
#
_entry.id   f2be809776912513edce238df526174e
#
_cell.length_a   1.000
_cell.length_b   1.000
_cell.length_c   1.000
_cell.angle_alpha   90.00
_cell.angle_beta   90.00
_cell.angle_gamma   90.00
#
_symmetry.space_group_name_H-M   'P 1'
#
loop_
_entity.id
_entity.type
_entity.pdbx_description
1 polymer ?
#
loop_
_entity_poly.entity_id
_entity_poly.type
_entity_poly.pdbx_seq_one_letter_code
_entity_poly.pdbx_strand_id
1 'polypeptide(L)'
;MAHSTLSVVIPTHDTRELTLRCLGSLGHGGASPVDVVVVDDASSDGTAEAVRTDLPEVVVVETGRNVGFSRAVNLGVEQAAGDVILVLNSDTEVGEGALAALVAAFSDDETLGIAGAELMDPDGTPQWRAGRWPTGTWLFAQASGLGSILSRIPGRRIVGSGGAAVSGAVDWVSGAAMAVRREVWVNCGPLDESFRFYCQDLDLCYSARQAGWSVAVVPSFGVLHHHGATIANAPGASGAFHPAHLWTDLVRFAAKNQGPEKARCAAKALRAGARVRLAGRAMAGIFSSDRAAWMRDTAGYREGLTAVANVLKP
;
A
#
# COMPACT_ATOMS: atom_id res chain seq x y z
N MET A 1 -23.60 -20.06 11.46
CA MET A 1 -22.19 -19.60 11.57
C MET A 1 -22.23 -18.19 12.11
N ALA A 2 -21.38 -17.85 13.10
CA ALA A 2 -21.31 -16.46 13.57
C ALA A 2 -20.72 -15.61 12.43
N HIS A 3 -21.36 -14.47 12.13
CA HIS A 3 -20.81 -13.53 11.17
C HIS A 3 -19.60 -12.81 11.78
N SER A 4 -18.51 -12.73 11.03
CA SER A 4 -17.34 -11.95 11.46
C SER A 4 -17.73 -10.47 11.60
N THR A 5 -17.39 -9.87 12.72
CA THR A 5 -17.60 -8.43 12.96
C THR A 5 -16.45 -7.64 12.32
N LEU A 6 -16.75 -6.45 11.76
CA LEU A 6 -15.81 -5.61 11.02
C LEU A 6 -15.54 -4.31 11.76
N SER A 7 -14.27 -3.96 11.97
CA SER A 7 -13.81 -2.61 12.33
C SER A 7 -13.11 -1.96 11.15
N VAL A 8 -13.20 -0.64 11.03
CA VAL A 8 -12.49 0.14 10.00
C VAL A 8 -11.52 1.11 10.66
N VAL A 9 -10.26 1.11 10.23
CA VAL A 9 -9.21 2.01 10.70
C VAL A 9 -8.72 2.86 9.54
N ILE A 10 -8.84 4.18 9.67
CA ILE A 10 -8.50 5.15 8.63
C ILE A 10 -7.42 6.10 9.16
N PRO A 11 -6.13 5.88 8.83
CA PRO A 11 -5.09 6.86 9.09
C PRO A 11 -5.26 8.05 8.13
N THR A 12 -5.13 9.28 8.63
CA THR A 12 -5.30 10.50 7.85
C THR A 12 -4.24 11.55 8.21
N HIS A 13 -3.84 12.36 7.23
CA HIS A 13 -2.96 13.52 7.42
C HIS A 13 -3.21 14.56 6.33
N ASP A 14 -3.74 15.73 6.71
CA ASP A 14 -4.07 16.84 5.81
C ASP A 14 -4.92 16.44 4.59
N THR A 15 -5.97 15.62 4.82
CA THR A 15 -6.86 15.11 3.78
C THR A 15 -8.33 15.22 4.15
N ARG A 16 -8.75 16.34 4.76
CA ARG A 16 -10.10 16.54 5.32
C ARG A 16 -11.22 16.11 4.38
N GLU A 17 -11.26 16.64 3.15
CA GLU A 17 -12.34 16.36 2.20
C GLU A 17 -12.36 14.89 1.76
N LEU A 18 -11.18 14.30 1.56
CA LEU A 18 -11.03 12.89 1.19
C LEU A 18 -11.48 11.98 2.33
N THR A 19 -11.06 12.28 3.56
CA THR A 19 -11.45 11.55 4.76
C THR A 19 -12.97 11.55 4.95
N LEU A 20 -13.64 12.69 4.78
CA LEU A 20 -15.10 12.77 4.90
C LEU A 20 -15.80 11.99 3.78
N ARG A 21 -15.30 12.00 2.55
CA ARG A 21 -15.83 11.17 1.45
C ARG A 21 -15.62 9.68 1.71
N CYS A 22 -14.44 9.30 2.18
CA CYS A 22 -14.12 7.93 2.58
C CYS A 22 -15.12 7.42 3.62
N LEU A 23 -15.33 8.19 4.70
CA LEU A 23 -16.30 7.87 5.76
C LEU A 23 -17.72 7.77 5.23
N GLY A 24 -18.15 8.72 4.40
CA GLY A 24 -19.47 8.70 3.76
C GLY A 24 -19.72 7.47 2.90
N SER A 25 -18.67 6.93 2.25
CA SER A 25 -18.77 5.75 1.40
C SER A 25 -19.03 4.45 2.17
N LEU A 26 -18.67 4.39 3.46
CA LEU A 26 -18.86 3.18 4.28
C LEU A 26 -20.32 2.78 4.38
N GLY A 27 -21.25 3.75 4.37
CA GLY A 27 -22.70 3.49 4.40
C GLY A 27 -23.22 2.70 3.20
N HIS A 28 -22.53 2.71 2.07
CA HIS A 28 -22.90 1.99 0.85
C HIS A 28 -22.32 0.56 0.81
N GLY A 29 -21.41 0.23 1.72
CA GLY A 29 -20.66 -1.04 1.72
C GLY A 29 -21.51 -2.30 2.00
N GLY A 30 -22.77 -2.17 2.36
CA GLY A 30 -23.70 -3.29 2.57
C GLY A 30 -23.48 -4.08 3.87
N ALA A 31 -22.51 -3.68 4.70
CA ALA A 31 -22.33 -4.14 6.08
C ALA A 31 -21.97 -2.95 6.95
N SER A 32 -22.50 -2.91 8.18
CA SER A 32 -22.16 -1.86 9.14
C SER A 32 -20.95 -2.30 9.98
N PRO A 33 -19.85 -1.55 9.99
CA PRO A 33 -18.76 -1.79 10.94
C PRO A 33 -19.25 -1.66 12.38
N VAL A 34 -18.67 -2.45 13.31
CA VAL A 34 -18.96 -2.32 14.75
C VAL A 34 -18.34 -1.05 15.31
N ASP A 35 -17.24 -0.62 14.72
CA ASP A 35 -16.58 0.66 15.00
C ASP A 35 -15.83 1.19 13.78
N VAL A 36 -15.66 2.50 13.75
CA VAL A 36 -14.83 3.21 12.78
C VAL A 36 -13.86 4.10 13.57
N VAL A 37 -12.58 3.92 13.34
CA VAL A 37 -11.50 4.66 14.00
C VAL A 37 -10.75 5.49 12.97
N VAL A 38 -10.80 6.80 13.10
CA VAL A 38 -9.95 7.74 12.34
C VAL A 38 -8.74 8.08 13.19
N VAL A 39 -7.55 7.86 12.66
CA VAL A 39 -6.31 8.27 13.32
C VAL A 39 -5.73 9.47 12.60
N ASP A 40 -5.91 10.63 13.21
CA ASP A 40 -5.39 11.90 12.70
C ASP A 40 -3.90 12.05 13.06
N ASP A 41 -3.06 11.92 12.05
CA ASP A 41 -1.61 11.99 12.18
C ASP A 41 -1.10 13.44 12.15
N ALA A 42 -1.64 14.26 13.06
CA ALA A 42 -1.32 15.68 13.24
C ALA A 42 -1.68 16.54 12.00
N SER A 43 -2.91 16.42 11.50
CA SER A 43 -3.43 17.29 10.45
C SER A 43 -3.52 18.75 10.90
N SER A 44 -3.25 19.65 9.98
CA SER A 44 -3.37 21.10 10.17
C SER A 44 -4.60 21.72 9.46
N ASP A 45 -5.31 20.93 8.67
CA ASP A 45 -6.44 21.34 7.84
C ASP A 45 -7.82 21.24 8.53
N GLY A 46 -7.85 20.90 9.82
CA GLY A 46 -9.08 20.72 10.60
C GLY A 46 -9.79 19.39 10.37
N THR A 47 -9.09 18.36 9.88
CA THR A 47 -9.65 17.01 9.64
C THR A 47 -10.29 16.43 10.90
N ALA A 48 -9.56 16.38 12.03
CA ALA A 48 -10.06 15.78 13.28
C ALA A 48 -11.35 16.48 13.80
N GLU A 49 -11.39 17.81 13.75
CA GLU A 49 -12.55 18.60 14.18
C GLU A 49 -13.75 18.35 13.27
N ALA A 50 -13.55 18.30 11.95
CA ALA A 50 -14.61 18.04 10.99
C ALA A 50 -15.22 16.64 11.21
N VAL A 51 -14.41 15.61 11.39
CA VAL A 51 -14.90 14.24 11.65
C VAL A 51 -15.72 14.19 12.94
N ARG A 52 -15.25 14.79 14.04
CA ARG A 52 -16.02 14.82 15.31
C ARG A 52 -17.35 15.56 15.21
N THR A 53 -17.39 16.62 14.38
CA THR A 53 -18.59 17.44 14.21
C THR A 53 -19.63 16.75 13.36
N ASP A 54 -19.22 16.18 12.22
CA ASP A 54 -20.11 15.64 11.22
C ASP A 54 -20.50 14.17 11.49
N LEU A 55 -19.62 13.42 12.19
CA LEU A 55 -19.75 11.97 12.45
C LEU A 55 -19.37 11.64 13.91
N PRO A 56 -20.19 12.04 14.89
CA PRO A 56 -19.86 11.91 16.33
C PRO A 56 -19.73 10.46 16.81
N GLU A 57 -20.21 9.48 16.04
CA GLU A 57 -20.05 8.03 16.31
C GLU A 57 -18.66 7.51 15.95
N VAL A 58 -17.86 8.24 15.16
CA VAL A 58 -16.51 7.85 14.75
C VAL A 58 -15.52 8.15 15.87
N VAL A 59 -14.71 7.17 16.23
CA VAL A 59 -13.63 7.36 17.19
C VAL A 59 -12.47 8.09 16.50
N VAL A 60 -12.10 9.25 17.05
CA VAL A 60 -10.95 10.05 16.52
C VAL A 60 -9.79 10.01 17.49
N VAL A 61 -8.68 9.44 17.05
CA VAL A 61 -7.40 9.38 17.75
C VAL A 61 -6.44 10.41 17.14
N GLU A 62 -5.93 11.35 17.93
CA GLU A 62 -4.94 12.33 17.47
C GLU A 62 -3.56 11.94 17.97
N THR A 63 -2.56 11.91 17.08
CA THR A 63 -1.19 11.51 17.42
C THR A 63 -0.36 12.68 18.02
N GLY A 64 -0.85 13.92 17.85
CA GLY A 64 -0.19 15.14 18.32
C GLY A 64 1.09 15.52 17.55
N ARG A 65 1.64 14.63 16.76
CA ARG A 65 2.75 14.84 15.82
C ARG A 65 2.67 13.80 14.70
N ASN A 66 3.20 14.09 13.51
CA ASN A 66 3.25 13.10 12.45
C ASN A 66 4.16 11.92 12.85
N VAL A 67 3.54 10.76 13.05
CA VAL A 67 4.20 9.49 13.44
C VAL A 67 4.34 8.52 12.29
N GLY A 68 3.68 8.79 11.16
CA GLY A 68 3.68 8.00 9.94
C GLY A 68 2.65 6.87 9.92
N PHE A 69 2.42 6.35 8.71
CA PHE A 69 1.32 5.43 8.39
C PHE A 69 1.29 4.21 9.33
N SER A 70 2.40 3.46 9.44
CA SER A 70 2.42 2.22 10.24
C SER A 70 2.04 2.46 11.71
N ARG A 71 2.58 3.51 12.32
CA ARG A 71 2.27 3.85 13.72
C ARG A 71 0.83 4.32 13.88
N ALA A 72 0.33 5.14 12.96
CA ALA A 72 -1.06 5.59 12.99
C ALA A 72 -2.03 4.40 12.87
N VAL A 73 -1.79 3.47 11.92
CA VAL A 73 -2.58 2.24 11.80
C VAL A 73 -2.52 1.42 13.09
N ASN A 74 -1.33 1.20 13.67
CA ASN A 74 -1.18 0.43 14.91
C ASN A 74 -2.02 1.02 16.05
N LEU A 75 -1.98 2.36 16.23
CA LEU A 75 -2.81 3.06 17.23
C LEU A 75 -4.31 2.88 16.99
N GLY A 76 -4.74 2.92 15.72
CA GLY A 76 -6.14 2.70 15.37
C GLY A 76 -6.60 1.29 15.67
N VAL A 77 -5.76 0.29 15.38
CA VAL A 77 -6.07 -1.12 15.66
C VAL A 77 -6.18 -1.41 17.17
N GLU A 78 -5.45 -0.70 18.01
CA GLU A 78 -5.58 -0.80 19.47
C GLU A 78 -6.99 -0.40 19.95
N GLN A 79 -7.71 0.46 19.19
CA GLN A 79 -9.07 0.89 19.51
C GLN A 79 -10.14 0.03 18.84
N ALA A 80 -9.80 -0.73 17.81
CA ALA A 80 -10.73 -1.54 17.05
C ALA A 80 -11.21 -2.77 17.82
N ALA A 81 -12.49 -3.14 17.74
CA ALA A 81 -13.09 -4.26 18.48
C ALA A 81 -13.48 -5.46 17.59
N GLY A 82 -13.63 -5.28 16.27
CA GLY A 82 -14.09 -6.31 15.32
C GLY A 82 -13.15 -7.51 15.15
N ASP A 83 -13.68 -8.63 14.68
CA ASP A 83 -12.92 -9.86 14.36
C ASP A 83 -12.06 -9.70 13.10
N VAL A 84 -12.46 -8.79 12.23
CA VAL A 84 -11.74 -8.37 11.02
C VAL A 84 -11.51 -6.87 11.11
N ILE A 85 -10.29 -6.44 10.82
CA ILE A 85 -9.89 -5.04 10.86
C ILE A 85 -9.53 -4.62 9.44
N LEU A 86 -10.32 -3.71 8.86
CA LEU A 86 -10.05 -3.10 7.58
C LEU A 86 -9.22 -1.84 7.77
N VAL A 87 -7.97 -1.88 7.33
CA VAL A 87 -7.14 -0.69 7.16
C VAL A 87 -7.52 -0.07 5.81
N LEU A 88 -7.91 1.19 5.82
CA LEU A 88 -8.41 1.90 4.65
C LEU A 88 -7.76 3.28 4.55
N ASN A 89 -7.13 3.58 3.43
CA ASN A 89 -6.56 4.91 3.22
C ASN A 89 -7.65 5.97 3.17
N SER A 90 -7.36 7.16 3.68
CA SER A 90 -8.30 8.30 3.69
C SER A 90 -8.70 8.80 2.29
N ASP A 91 -7.94 8.46 1.25
CA ASP A 91 -8.20 8.81 -0.15
C ASP A 91 -8.88 7.66 -0.93
N THR A 92 -9.70 6.85 -0.26
CA THR A 92 -10.46 5.75 -0.85
C THR A 92 -11.97 5.95 -0.70
N GLU A 93 -12.74 5.29 -1.56
CA GLU A 93 -14.20 5.21 -1.47
C GLU A 93 -14.64 3.76 -1.66
N VAL A 94 -15.42 3.24 -0.71
CA VAL A 94 -15.91 1.87 -0.71
C VAL A 94 -17.09 1.73 -1.68
N GLY A 95 -17.03 0.72 -2.56
CA GLY A 95 -18.10 0.43 -3.50
C GLY A 95 -19.35 -0.16 -2.85
N GLU A 96 -20.47 -0.10 -3.56
CA GLU A 96 -21.74 -0.69 -3.12
C GLU A 96 -21.59 -2.19 -2.84
N GLY A 97 -22.05 -2.64 -1.67
CA GLY A 97 -21.98 -4.05 -1.25
C GLY A 97 -20.57 -4.59 -0.92
N ALA A 98 -19.52 -3.77 -1.06
CA ALA A 98 -18.15 -4.22 -0.93
C ALA A 98 -17.78 -4.71 0.49
N LEU A 99 -18.26 -4.04 1.56
CA LEU A 99 -18.04 -4.50 2.93
C LEU A 99 -18.79 -5.80 3.23
N ALA A 100 -19.98 -5.98 2.70
CA ALA A 100 -20.73 -7.24 2.85
C ALA A 100 -19.97 -8.40 2.19
N ALA A 101 -19.43 -8.18 0.98
CA ALA A 101 -18.60 -9.17 0.29
C ALA A 101 -17.31 -9.51 1.06
N LEU A 102 -16.69 -8.49 1.67
CA LEU A 102 -15.51 -8.68 2.51
C LEU A 102 -15.83 -9.54 3.74
N VAL A 103 -16.89 -9.19 4.49
CA VAL A 103 -17.32 -9.96 5.68
C VAL A 103 -17.68 -11.40 5.32
N ALA A 104 -18.39 -11.61 4.20
CA ALA A 104 -18.71 -12.93 3.70
C ALA A 104 -17.44 -13.75 3.41
N ALA A 105 -16.44 -13.16 2.74
CA ALA A 105 -15.18 -13.86 2.42
C ALA A 105 -14.46 -14.37 3.68
N PHE A 106 -14.43 -13.60 4.75
CA PHE A 106 -13.84 -14.03 6.04
C PHE A 106 -14.70 -15.05 6.80
N SER A 107 -16.02 -15.00 6.62
CA SER A 107 -16.94 -15.96 7.23
C SER A 107 -16.93 -17.31 6.53
N ASP A 108 -16.72 -17.31 5.20
CA ASP A 108 -16.74 -18.52 4.35
C ASP A 108 -15.38 -19.24 4.35
N ASP A 109 -14.26 -18.55 4.63
CA ASP A 109 -12.91 -19.12 4.65
C ASP A 109 -12.18 -18.78 5.95
N GLU A 110 -12.16 -19.74 6.88
CA GLU A 110 -11.45 -19.61 8.16
C GLU A 110 -9.92 -19.51 8.00
N THR A 111 -9.37 -19.94 6.88
CA THR A 111 -7.93 -19.85 6.59
C THR A 111 -7.54 -18.50 6.01
N LEU A 112 -8.50 -17.69 5.57
CA LEU A 112 -8.25 -16.35 5.07
C LEU A 112 -7.79 -15.42 6.19
N GLY A 113 -6.51 -15.10 6.19
CA GLY A 113 -5.91 -14.20 7.18
C GLY A 113 -5.93 -12.74 6.76
N ILE A 114 -5.65 -12.48 5.46
CA ILE A 114 -5.59 -11.12 4.91
C ILE A 114 -6.31 -11.06 3.57
N ALA A 115 -7.18 -10.07 3.40
CA ALA A 115 -7.90 -9.78 2.16
C ALA A 115 -7.57 -8.38 1.64
N GLY A 116 -7.30 -8.26 0.34
CA GLY A 116 -7.15 -6.98 -0.35
C GLY A 116 -8.34 -6.66 -1.24
N ALA A 117 -8.57 -5.37 -1.46
CA ALA A 117 -9.61 -4.88 -2.35
C ALA A 117 -9.24 -5.01 -3.83
N GLU A 118 -10.26 -5.02 -4.68
CA GLU A 118 -10.18 -4.68 -6.08
C GLU A 118 -10.04 -3.15 -6.18
N LEU A 119 -8.80 -2.65 -6.30
CA LEU A 119 -8.53 -1.21 -6.37
C LEU A 119 -8.67 -0.67 -7.79
N MET A 120 -9.38 0.44 -7.93
CA MET A 120 -9.60 1.13 -9.20
C MET A 120 -9.31 2.62 -9.06
N ASP A 121 -8.80 3.23 -10.14
CA ASP A 121 -8.78 4.68 -10.29
C ASP A 121 -10.21 5.24 -10.48
N PRO A 122 -10.46 6.53 -10.26
CA PRO A 122 -11.77 7.15 -10.49
C PRO A 122 -12.30 7.01 -11.92
N ASP A 123 -11.43 6.79 -12.90
CA ASP A 123 -11.81 6.53 -14.29
C ASP A 123 -12.16 5.05 -14.57
N GLY A 124 -12.13 4.19 -13.56
CA GLY A 124 -12.37 2.75 -13.66
C GLY A 124 -11.15 1.92 -14.09
N THR A 125 -9.98 2.54 -14.23
CA THR A 125 -8.74 1.81 -14.54
C THR A 125 -8.29 1.01 -13.32
N PRO A 126 -8.04 -0.31 -13.45
CA PRO A 126 -7.56 -1.11 -12.33
C PRO A 126 -6.17 -0.72 -11.89
N GLN A 127 -6.01 -0.52 -10.57
CA GLN A 127 -4.72 -0.21 -9.94
C GLN A 127 -3.93 -1.47 -9.60
N TRP A 128 -2.64 -1.27 -9.32
CA TRP A 128 -1.77 -2.30 -8.78
C TRP A 128 -2.09 -2.54 -7.29
N ARG A 129 -2.66 -3.70 -6.98
CA ARG A 129 -3.27 -3.99 -5.67
C ARG A 129 -2.75 -5.22 -4.96
N ALA A 130 -2.05 -6.09 -5.67
CA ALA A 130 -1.58 -7.38 -5.15
C ALA A 130 -0.49 -7.97 -6.04
N GLY A 131 0.22 -8.99 -5.58
CA GLY A 131 1.21 -9.65 -6.41
C GLY A 131 1.91 -10.85 -5.77
N ARG A 132 2.99 -11.27 -6.43
CA ARG A 132 3.94 -12.25 -5.92
C ARG A 132 5.12 -11.54 -5.25
N TRP A 133 5.85 -12.29 -4.42
CA TRP A 133 7.04 -11.72 -3.77
C TRP A 133 8.02 -11.12 -4.77
N PRO A 134 8.58 -9.94 -4.48
CA PRO A 134 9.56 -9.30 -5.36
C PRO A 134 10.79 -10.18 -5.60
N THR A 135 11.04 -10.54 -6.86
CA THR A 135 12.25 -11.27 -7.28
C THR A 135 13.31 -10.31 -7.82
N GLY A 136 14.58 -10.74 -7.83
CA GLY A 136 15.65 -9.92 -8.41
C GLY A 136 15.40 -9.55 -9.88
N THR A 137 14.83 -10.46 -10.67
CA THR A 137 14.47 -10.21 -12.08
C THR A 137 13.36 -9.17 -12.20
N TRP A 138 12.35 -9.26 -11.34
CA TRP A 138 11.26 -8.28 -11.30
C TRP A 138 11.78 -6.90 -10.88
N LEU A 139 12.59 -6.82 -9.81
CA LEU A 139 13.20 -5.58 -9.33
C LEU A 139 14.06 -4.91 -10.41
N PHE A 140 14.86 -5.71 -11.14
CA PHE A 140 15.62 -5.21 -12.27
C PHE A 140 14.71 -4.65 -13.37
N ALA A 141 13.68 -5.39 -13.77
CA ALA A 141 12.74 -5.00 -14.82
C ALA A 141 12.00 -3.69 -14.47
N GLN A 142 11.58 -3.54 -13.22
CA GLN A 142 10.94 -2.32 -12.72
C GLN A 142 11.92 -1.13 -12.71
N ALA A 143 13.07 -1.30 -12.11
CA ALA A 143 14.08 -0.23 -12.02
C ALA A 143 14.60 0.21 -13.38
N SER A 144 14.77 -0.72 -14.34
CA SER A 144 15.22 -0.42 -15.70
C SER A 144 14.14 0.21 -16.59
N GLY A 145 12.86 0.07 -16.24
CA GLY A 145 11.74 0.43 -17.11
C GLY A 145 11.44 -0.57 -18.22
N LEU A 146 12.22 -1.65 -18.32
CA LEU A 146 11.96 -2.70 -19.31
C LEU A 146 10.66 -3.45 -19.03
N GLY A 147 10.20 -3.45 -17.76
CA GLY A 147 8.94 -4.04 -17.34
C GLY A 147 7.76 -3.48 -18.12
N SER A 148 7.65 -2.18 -18.24
CA SER A 148 6.59 -1.49 -18.99
C SER A 148 6.69 -1.67 -20.51
N ILE A 149 7.87 -1.92 -21.04
CA ILE A 149 8.07 -2.22 -22.46
C ILE A 149 7.67 -3.67 -22.75
N LEU A 150 8.10 -4.61 -21.92
CA LEU A 150 7.83 -6.03 -22.10
C LEU A 150 6.35 -6.39 -21.86
N SER A 151 5.66 -5.66 -20.97
CA SER A 151 4.22 -5.88 -20.74
C SER A 151 3.34 -5.50 -21.93
N ARG A 152 3.85 -4.71 -22.89
CA ARG A 152 3.16 -4.36 -24.14
C ARG A 152 3.24 -5.48 -25.20
N ILE A 153 4.07 -6.50 -24.97
CA ILE A 153 4.20 -7.63 -25.91
C ILE A 153 3.12 -8.67 -25.56
N PRO A 154 2.18 -8.99 -26.48
CA PRO A 154 1.15 -9.98 -26.23
C PRO A 154 1.76 -11.33 -25.81
N GLY A 155 1.18 -11.95 -24.78
CA GLY A 155 1.62 -13.25 -24.24
C GLY A 155 2.82 -13.24 -23.30
N ARG A 156 3.49 -12.10 -23.06
CA ARG A 156 4.56 -11.98 -22.08
C ARG A 156 4.07 -11.31 -20.80
N ARG A 157 3.79 -12.09 -19.77
CA ARG A 157 3.60 -11.59 -18.39
C ARG A 157 4.94 -11.68 -17.67
N ILE A 158 5.45 -10.55 -17.16
CA ILE A 158 6.58 -10.59 -16.22
C ILE A 158 6.00 -11.07 -14.89
N VAL A 159 6.42 -12.25 -14.47
CA VAL A 159 6.04 -12.83 -13.17
C VAL A 159 6.46 -11.86 -12.06
N GLY A 160 5.52 -11.45 -11.23
CA GLY A 160 5.71 -10.47 -10.15
C GLY A 160 5.08 -9.10 -10.43
N SER A 161 4.63 -8.82 -11.65
CA SER A 161 3.80 -7.64 -11.90
C SER A 161 2.41 -7.90 -11.32
N GLY A 162 2.06 -7.24 -10.22
CA GLY A 162 0.68 -7.07 -9.84
C GLY A 162 0.00 -6.29 -10.97
N GLY A 163 -0.73 -6.98 -11.80
CA GLY A 163 -1.54 -6.38 -12.84
C GLY A 163 -3.01 -6.54 -12.49
N ALA A 164 -3.85 -5.79 -13.15
CA ALA A 164 -5.31 -5.81 -13.05
C ALA A 164 -5.99 -7.20 -13.16
N ALA A 165 -5.24 -8.26 -13.35
CA ALA A 165 -5.74 -9.62 -13.56
C ALA A 165 -5.39 -10.59 -12.41
N VAL A 166 -4.92 -10.12 -11.25
CA VAL A 166 -4.62 -11.00 -10.12
C VAL A 166 -5.83 -11.02 -9.19
N SER A 167 -6.64 -12.04 -9.30
CA SER A 167 -7.72 -12.38 -8.36
C SER A 167 -7.39 -13.69 -7.66
N GLY A 168 -7.92 -13.89 -6.45
CA GLY A 168 -7.70 -15.10 -5.65
C GLY A 168 -6.38 -15.05 -4.86
N ALA A 169 -5.77 -16.21 -4.64
CA ALA A 169 -4.58 -16.35 -3.78
C ALA A 169 -3.36 -15.61 -4.34
N VAL A 170 -2.79 -14.73 -3.52
CA VAL A 170 -1.64 -13.88 -3.82
C VAL A 170 -0.59 -13.99 -2.72
N ASP A 171 0.58 -13.40 -2.90
CA ASP A 171 1.57 -13.36 -1.84
C ASP A 171 1.39 -12.14 -0.93
N TRP A 172 0.93 -11.01 -1.48
CA TRP A 172 0.69 -9.76 -0.75
C TRP A 172 -0.44 -8.96 -1.40
N VAL A 173 -1.06 -8.09 -0.62
CA VAL A 173 -2.08 -7.12 -1.05
C VAL A 173 -1.68 -5.71 -0.61
N SER A 174 -2.20 -4.68 -1.29
CA SER A 174 -1.91 -3.28 -1.00
C SER A 174 -2.55 -2.83 0.31
N GLY A 175 -1.79 -2.08 1.10
CA GLY A 175 -2.25 -1.44 2.33
C GLY A 175 -3.30 -0.33 2.13
N ALA A 176 -3.60 0.07 0.87
CA ALA A 176 -4.62 1.09 0.60
C ALA A 176 -6.03 0.65 1.03
N ALA A 177 -6.34 -0.66 0.90
CA ALA A 177 -7.57 -1.28 1.41
C ALA A 177 -7.26 -2.75 1.75
N MET A 178 -6.80 -2.99 2.97
CA MET A 178 -6.33 -4.28 3.46
C MET A 178 -7.11 -4.68 4.71
N ALA A 179 -7.87 -5.76 4.63
CA ALA A 179 -8.56 -6.35 5.77
C ALA A 179 -7.73 -7.49 6.37
N VAL A 180 -7.62 -7.53 7.67
CA VAL A 180 -6.79 -8.46 8.42
C VAL A 180 -7.61 -9.10 9.53
N ARG A 181 -7.62 -10.42 9.60
CA ARG A 181 -8.23 -11.15 10.73
C ARG A 181 -7.53 -10.78 12.04
N ARG A 182 -8.26 -10.54 13.11
CA ARG A 182 -7.70 -10.14 14.40
C ARG A 182 -6.61 -11.10 14.90
N GLU A 183 -6.79 -12.39 14.74
CA GLU A 183 -5.80 -13.40 15.11
C GLU A 183 -4.47 -13.21 14.36
N VAL A 184 -4.53 -12.84 13.08
CA VAL A 184 -3.33 -12.52 12.29
C VAL A 184 -2.66 -11.26 12.83
N TRP A 185 -3.47 -10.24 13.17
CA TRP A 185 -2.92 -9.00 13.75
C TRP A 185 -2.21 -9.26 15.08
N VAL A 186 -2.82 -10.07 15.96
CA VAL A 186 -2.24 -10.41 17.27
C VAL A 186 -0.95 -11.25 17.13
N ASN A 187 -0.92 -12.18 16.19
CA ASN A 187 0.18 -13.16 16.11
C ASN A 187 1.30 -12.76 15.12
N CYS A 188 0.99 -11.93 14.12
CA CYS A 188 1.90 -11.56 13.04
C CYS A 188 2.17 -10.05 12.94
N GLY A 189 1.29 -9.23 13.53
CA GLY A 189 1.45 -7.78 13.63
C GLY A 189 2.25 -7.36 14.89
N PRO A 190 2.26 -6.08 15.23
CA PRO A 190 1.73 -4.94 14.47
C PRO A 190 2.50 -4.64 13.17
N LEU A 191 2.07 -3.62 12.41
CA LEU A 191 2.88 -3.13 11.28
C LEU A 191 4.24 -2.66 11.79
N ASP A 192 5.31 -3.05 11.09
CA ASP A 192 6.67 -2.65 11.44
C ASP A 192 6.91 -1.16 11.10
N GLU A 193 7.08 -0.36 12.12
CA GLU A 193 7.26 1.10 12.04
C GLU A 193 8.63 1.51 11.45
N SER A 194 9.52 0.56 11.21
CA SER A 194 10.79 0.81 10.51
C SER A 194 10.59 1.03 9.01
N PHE A 195 9.48 0.56 8.44
CA PHE A 195 9.08 0.87 7.08
C PHE A 195 8.41 2.25 7.05
N ARG A 196 9.04 3.19 6.32
CA ARG A 196 8.59 4.59 6.34
C ARG A 196 7.41 4.85 5.41
N PHE A 197 7.41 4.24 4.21
CA PHE A 197 6.43 4.55 3.18
C PHE A 197 5.87 3.32 2.48
N TYR A 198 6.65 2.23 2.35
CA TYR A 198 6.30 1.06 1.55
C TYR A 198 6.66 -0.22 2.30
N CYS A 199 6.11 -1.35 1.84
CA CYS A 199 6.42 -2.70 2.29
C CYS A 199 5.95 -3.09 3.69
N GLN A 200 5.27 -2.23 4.45
CA GLN A 200 4.62 -2.60 5.70
C GLN A 200 3.51 -3.64 5.47
N ASP A 201 2.78 -3.49 4.38
CA ASP A 201 1.78 -4.43 3.90
C ASP A 201 2.42 -5.75 3.42
N LEU A 202 3.51 -5.68 2.65
CA LEU A 202 4.27 -6.86 2.26
C LEU A 202 4.79 -7.63 3.47
N ASP A 203 5.30 -6.92 4.47
CA ASP A 203 5.89 -7.49 5.69
C ASP A 203 4.85 -8.25 6.51
N LEU A 204 3.67 -7.64 6.73
CA LEU A 204 2.57 -8.30 7.42
C LEU A 204 2.05 -9.52 6.64
N CYS A 205 1.86 -9.39 5.32
CA CYS A 205 1.46 -10.51 4.46
C CYS A 205 2.49 -11.65 4.49
N TYR A 206 3.78 -11.32 4.53
CA TYR A 206 4.84 -12.33 4.64
C TYR A 206 4.74 -13.08 5.96
N SER A 207 4.63 -12.38 7.08
CA SER A 207 4.49 -12.96 8.42
C SER A 207 3.24 -13.85 8.53
N ALA A 208 2.09 -13.37 8.01
CA ALA A 208 0.85 -14.13 7.98
C ALA A 208 0.98 -15.44 7.19
N ARG A 209 1.60 -15.40 6.00
CA ARG A 209 1.82 -16.60 5.21
C ARG A 209 2.79 -17.58 5.84
N GLN A 210 3.83 -17.11 6.54
CA GLN A 210 4.73 -17.98 7.32
C GLN A 210 4.00 -18.66 8.48
N ALA A 211 2.99 -18.01 9.03
CA ALA A 211 2.12 -18.58 10.07
C ALA A 211 1.00 -19.50 9.51
N GLY A 212 0.95 -19.71 8.18
CA GLY A 212 0.00 -20.62 7.53
C GLY A 212 -1.30 -19.98 7.06
N TRP A 213 -1.48 -18.67 7.21
CA TRP A 213 -2.66 -17.95 6.73
C TRP A 213 -2.64 -17.74 5.23
N SER A 214 -3.82 -17.74 4.60
CA SER A 214 -3.99 -17.37 3.22
C SER A 214 -4.10 -15.84 3.07
N VAL A 215 -3.61 -15.36 1.91
CA VAL A 215 -3.73 -13.95 1.47
C VAL A 215 -4.38 -13.93 0.11
N ALA A 216 -5.45 -13.15 -0.06
CA ALA A 216 -6.20 -13.12 -1.31
C ALA A 216 -6.74 -11.72 -1.65
N VAL A 217 -6.99 -11.50 -2.93
CA VAL A 217 -7.84 -10.39 -3.38
C VAL A 217 -9.29 -10.89 -3.44
N VAL A 218 -10.20 -10.14 -2.85
CA VAL A 218 -11.65 -10.40 -2.90
C VAL A 218 -12.25 -9.56 -4.03
N PRO A 219 -12.65 -10.16 -5.16
CA PRO A 219 -13.05 -9.40 -6.36
C PRO A 219 -14.27 -8.51 -6.14
N SER A 220 -15.21 -8.96 -5.28
CA SER A 220 -16.42 -8.18 -4.94
C SER A 220 -16.19 -7.11 -3.88
N PHE A 221 -15.00 -7.03 -3.30
CA PHE A 221 -14.58 -5.94 -2.43
C PHE A 221 -13.95 -4.83 -3.30
N GLY A 222 -14.78 -4.08 -4.00
CA GLY A 222 -14.37 -2.98 -4.88
C GLY A 222 -14.14 -1.69 -4.09
N VAL A 223 -13.02 -1.02 -4.34
CA VAL A 223 -12.65 0.25 -3.71
C VAL A 223 -12.05 1.18 -4.75
N LEU A 224 -12.60 2.40 -4.87
CA LEU A 224 -11.96 3.48 -5.60
C LEU A 224 -10.82 4.07 -4.76
N HIS A 225 -9.68 4.34 -5.38
CA HIS A 225 -8.53 4.92 -4.68
C HIS A 225 -7.98 6.11 -5.47
N HIS A 226 -8.08 7.29 -4.89
CA HIS A 226 -7.64 8.56 -5.48
C HIS A 226 -6.12 8.71 -5.35
N HIS A 227 -5.40 7.77 -5.98
CA HIS A 227 -3.96 7.56 -5.83
C HIS A 227 -3.14 8.85 -5.90
N GLY A 228 -2.31 9.07 -4.88
CA GLY A 228 -1.39 10.21 -4.81
C GLY A 228 -1.97 11.48 -4.22
N ALA A 229 -3.26 11.53 -3.87
CA ALA A 229 -3.86 12.71 -3.25
C ALA A 229 -3.24 13.01 -1.88
N THR A 230 -2.99 11.99 -1.09
CA THR A 230 -2.31 12.10 0.22
C THR A 230 -0.83 12.49 0.08
N ILE A 231 -0.13 11.94 -0.92
CA ILE A 231 1.29 12.23 -1.16
C ILE A 231 1.48 13.62 -1.76
N ALA A 232 0.54 14.10 -2.57
CA ALA A 232 0.62 15.43 -3.20
C ALA A 232 0.58 16.58 -2.18
N ASN A 233 -0.05 16.38 -1.03
CA ASN A 233 -0.20 17.37 0.03
C ASN A 233 0.96 17.35 1.05
N ALA A 234 1.87 16.38 1.00
CA ALA A 234 3.01 16.33 1.92
C ALA A 234 4.05 17.40 1.54
N PRO A 235 4.58 18.18 2.51
CA PRO A 235 5.59 19.20 2.25
C PRO A 235 6.82 18.60 1.56
N GLY A 236 7.13 19.06 0.35
CA GLY A 236 8.27 18.59 -0.45
C GLY A 236 8.02 17.31 -1.25
N ALA A 237 6.80 16.76 -1.23
CA ALA A 237 6.43 15.63 -2.06
C ALA A 237 6.03 16.11 -3.47
N SER A 238 6.70 15.59 -4.45
CA SER A 238 6.27 15.71 -5.86
C SER A 238 5.26 14.61 -6.15
N GLY A 239 4.09 14.54 -5.57
CA GLY A 239 2.94 13.66 -5.88
C GLY A 239 3.20 12.31 -6.63
N ALA A 240 4.44 11.94 -6.81
CA ALA A 240 4.92 10.85 -7.63
C ALA A 240 5.72 9.85 -6.77
N PHE A 241 5.62 8.61 -7.13
CA PHE A 241 6.47 7.52 -6.72
C PHE A 241 7.93 7.96 -6.54
N HIS A 242 8.48 7.81 -5.31
CA HIS A 242 9.87 8.15 -5.03
C HIS A 242 10.74 6.88 -4.96
N PRO A 243 11.57 6.62 -5.98
CA PRO A 243 12.35 5.39 -6.06
C PRO A 243 13.20 5.10 -4.83
N ALA A 244 13.79 6.13 -4.21
CA ALA A 244 14.67 5.95 -3.06
C ALA A 244 13.94 5.32 -1.87
N HIS A 245 12.72 5.73 -1.58
CA HIS A 245 11.93 5.17 -0.48
C HIS A 245 11.51 3.73 -0.76
N LEU A 246 10.88 3.46 -1.91
CA LEU A 246 10.44 2.11 -2.23
C LEU A 246 11.62 1.13 -2.31
N TRP A 247 12.71 1.50 -2.95
CA TRP A 247 13.84 0.59 -3.12
C TRP A 247 14.54 0.29 -1.80
N THR A 248 14.64 1.28 -0.92
CA THR A 248 15.18 1.10 0.43
C THR A 248 14.32 0.12 1.23
N ASP A 249 13.00 0.29 1.20
CA ASP A 249 12.08 -0.56 1.94
C ASP A 249 12.00 -1.97 1.34
N LEU A 250 12.08 -2.15 0.01
CA LEU A 250 12.20 -3.46 -0.62
C LEU A 250 13.47 -4.22 -0.21
N VAL A 251 14.61 -3.52 -0.08
CA VAL A 251 15.85 -4.14 0.40
C VAL A 251 15.76 -4.48 1.88
N ARG A 252 15.13 -3.62 2.71
CA ARG A 252 14.84 -3.90 4.13
C ARG A 252 13.92 -5.10 4.29
N PHE A 253 12.84 -5.15 3.51
CA PHE A 253 11.93 -6.29 3.49
C PHE A 253 12.69 -7.60 3.18
N ALA A 254 13.53 -7.59 2.14
CA ALA A 254 14.33 -8.75 1.79
C ALA A 254 15.34 -9.13 2.90
N ALA A 255 15.95 -8.14 3.57
CA ALA A 255 16.89 -8.37 4.67
C ALA A 255 16.20 -9.00 5.89
N LYS A 256 15.06 -8.45 6.29
CA LYS A 256 14.28 -8.91 7.43
C LYS A 256 13.70 -10.31 7.20
N ASN A 257 13.06 -10.53 6.06
CA ASN A 257 12.19 -11.67 5.83
C ASN A 257 12.83 -12.81 5.04
N GLN A 258 13.79 -12.51 4.17
CA GLN A 258 14.38 -13.48 3.24
C GLN A 258 15.88 -13.70 3.43
N GLY A 259 16.49 -12.92 4.33
CA GLY A 259 17.89 -13.03 4.70
C GLY A 259 18.85 -12.16 3.87
N PRO A 260 20.12 -12.05 4.32
CA PRO A 260 21.08 -11.08 3.80
C PRO A 260 21.48 -11.32 2.33
N GLU A 261 21.41 -12.57 1.85
CA GLU A 261 21.73 -12.88 0.45
C GLU A 261 20.67 -12.35 -0.50
N LYS A 262 19.38 -12.51 -0.16
CA LYS A 262 18.27 -11.96 -0.93
C LYS A 262 18.27 -10.44 -0.92
N ALA A 263 18.58 -9.83 0.21
CA ALA A 263 18.75 -8.38 0.31
C ALA A 263 19.88 -7.86 -0.61
N ARG A 264 21.04 -8.52 -0.62
CA ARG A 264 22.12 -8.19 -1.55
C ARG A 264 21.74 -8.38 -3.02
N CYS A 265 20.97 -9.44 -3.33
CA CYS A 265 20.46 -9.69 -4.67
C CYS A 265 19.48 -8.58 -5.09
N ALA A 266 18.54 -8.20 -4.23
CA ALA A 266 17.59 -7.12 -4.46
C ALA A 266 18.31 -5.79 -4.73
N ALA A 267 19.27 -5.43 -3.89
CA ALA A 267 20.05 -4.20 -4.04
C ALA A 267 20.87 -4.18 -5.35
N LYS A 268 21.49 -5.30 -5.73
CA LYS A 268 22.21 -5.43 -7.01
C LYS A 268 21.27 -5.27 -8.19
N ALA A 269 20.11 -5.92 -8.16
CA ALA A 269 19.11 -5.88 -9.23
C ALA A 269 18.56 -4.46 -9.44
N LEU A 270 18.16 -3.77 -8.36
CA LEU A 270 17.69 -2.39 -8.39
C LEU A 270 18.76 -1.44 -8.95
N ARG A 271 20.00 -1.56 -8.47
CA ARG A 271 21.11 -0.72 -8.93
C ARG A 271 21.46 -0.97 -10.40
N ALA A 272 21.45 -2.21 -10.84
CA ALA A 272 21.71 -2.56 -12.25
C ALA A 272 20.60 -2.01 -13.15
N GLY A 273 19.34 -2.23 -12.78
CA GLY A 273 18.18 -1.71 -13.52
C GLY A 273 18.18 -0.19 -13.62
N ALA A 274 18.43 0.50 -12.50
CA ALA A 274 18.50 1.97 -12.47
C ALA A 274 19.62 2.52 -13.38
N ARG A 275 20.78 1.87 -13.42
CA ARG A 275 21.87 2.27 -14.34
C ARG A 275 21.46 2.12 -15.79
N VAL A 276 20.78 1.01 -16.14
CA VAL A 276 20.26 0.79 -17.50
C VAL A 276 19.27 1.90 -17.86
N ARG A 277 18.34 2.22 -16.97
CA ARG A 277 17.36 3.29 -17.18
C ARG A 277 18.03 4.66 -17.36
N LEU A 278 18.97 5.00 -16.49
CA LEU A 278 19.70 6.28 -16.57
C LEU A 278 20.52 6.40 -17.85
N ALA A 279 21.17 5.32 -18.28
CA ALA A 279 21.92 5.29 -19.56
C ALA A 279 20.98 5.47 -20.76
N GLY A 280 19.86 4.73 -20.79
CA GLY A 280 18.85 4.89 -21.85
C GLY A 280 18.25 6.29 -21.90
N ARG A 281 17.98 6.89 -20.74
CA ARG A 281 17.51 8.27 -20.65
C ARG A 281 18.57 9.28 -21.06
N ALA A 282 19.84 9.08 -20.70
CA ALA A 282 20.93 9.94 -21.13
C ALA A 282 21.03 9.99 -22.67
N MET A 283 20.86 8.85 -23.32
CA MET A 283 20.82 8.79 -24.79
C MET A 283 19.59 9.49 -25.38
N ALA A 284 18.40 9.26 -24.80
CA ALA A 284 17.16 9.91 -25.24
C ALA A 284 17.16 11.44 -24.97
N GLY A 285 17.81 11.88 -23.89
CA GLY A 285 17.91 13.29 -23.50
C GLY A 285 18.74 14.14 -24.47
N ILE A 286 19.58 13.50 -25.31
CA ILE A 286 20.31 14.18 -26.39
C ILE A 286 19.33 14.77 -27.42
N PHE A 287 18.15 14.14 -27.56
CA PHE A 287 17.13 14.51 -28.55
C PHE A 287 15.91 15.18 -27.90
N SER A 288 15.92 15.43 -26.58
CA SER A 288 14.77 16.03 -25.86
C SER A 288 14.78 17.55 -25.95
N SER A 289 13.62 18.13 -26.30
CA SER A 289 13.39 19.57 -26.28
C SER A 289 13.18 20.13 -24.85
N ASP A 290 12.78 19.32 -23.88
CA ASP A 290 12.59 19.71 -22.47
C ASP A 290 13.61 19.02 -21.54
N ARG A 291 14.78 19.66 -21.46
CA ARG A 291 15.90 19.19 -20.65
C ARG A 291 15.65 19.28 -19.14
N ALA A 292 14.79 20.20 -18.70
CA ALA A 292 14.50 20.41 -17.28
C ALA A 292 13.54 19.34 -16.74
N ALA A 293 12.49 18.97 -17.45
CA ALA A 293 11.62 17.85 -17.10
C ALA A 293 12.41 16.53 -17.08
N TRP A 294 13.28 16.34 -18.06
CA TRP A 294 14.17 15.18 -18.14
C TRP A 294 15.13 15.07 -16.94
N MET A 295 15.69 16.19 -16.48
CA MET A 295 16.58 16.21 -15.30
C MET A 295 15.82 15.87 -14.01
N ARG A 296 14.62 16.44 -13.81
CA ARG A 296 13.78 16.11 -12.63
C ARG A 296 13.47 14.62 -12.57
N ASP A 297 13.10 14.03 -13.69
CA ASP A 297 12.71 12.62 -13.81
C ASP A 297 13.87 11.63 -13.53
N THR A 298 15.13 12.08 -13.70
CA THR A 298 16.30 11.26 -13.39
C THR A 298 16.83 11.42 -11.96
N ALA A 299 16.46 12.49 -11.26
CA ALA A 299 16.94 12.77 -9.89
C ALA A 299 16.55 11.66 -8.92
N GLY A 300 15.29 11.26 -8.88
CA GLY A 300 14.80 10.21 -7.98
C GLY A 300 15.51 8.86 -8.18
N TYR A 301 15.88 8.51 -9.42
CA TYR A 301 16.65 7.28 -9.69
C TYR A 301 18.10 7.36 -9.18
N ARG A 302 18.74 8.53 -9.25
CA ARG A 302 20.09 8.76 -8.72
C ARG A 302 20.08 8.69 -7.19
N GLU A 303 19.09 9.30 -6.56
CA GLU A 303 18.88 9.21 -5.12
C GLU A 303 18.62 7.76 -4.69
N GLY A 304 17.79 7.02 -5.41
CA GLY A 304 17.54 5.60 -5.18
C GLY A 304 18.81 4.76 -5.25
N LEU A 305 19.71 5.02 -6.22
CA LEU A 305 21.01 4.34 -6.32
C LEU A 305 21.87 4.58 -5.07
N THR A 306 21.88 5.80 -4.56
CA THR A 306 22.66 6.20 -3.37
C THR A 306 22.03 5.58 -2.10
N ALA A 307 20.71 5.68 -1.96
CA ALA A 307 19.98 5.16 -0.82
C ALA A 307 20.17 3.65 -0.66
N VAL A 308 19.99 2.87 -1.74
CA VAL A 308 20.17 1.41 -1.74
C VAL A 308 21.63 1.01 -1.43
N ALA A 309 22.62 1.80 -1.85
CA ALA A 309 24.02 1.53 -1.53
C ALA A 309 24.31 1.67 -0.02
N ASN A 310 23.55 2.47 0.69
CA ASN A 310 23.74 2.74 2.12
C ASN A 310 22.98 1.76 3.03
N VAL A 311 21.87 1.17 2.58
CA VAL A 311 21.04 0.25 3.39
C VAL A 311 21.78 -1.00 3.85
N LEU A 312 22.74 -1.50 3.05
CA LEU A 312 23.50 -2.72 3.35
C LEU A 312 24.89 -2.46 3.93
N LYS A 313 25.19 -1.20 4.25
CA LYS A 313 26.41 -0.89 5.02
C LYS A 313 26.20 -1.30 6.47
N PRO A 314 27.18 -1.94 7.11
CA PRO A 314 27.13 -2.30 8.52
C PRO A 314 26.99 -1.06 9.41
#